data_1ff7341630edeb3a1d323d6b4e8d4375
#
_entry.id   1ff7341630edeb3a1d323d6b4e8d4375
#
_cell.length_a   1.000
_cell.length_b   1.000
_cell.length_c   1.000
_cell.angle_alpha   90.00
_cell.angle_beta   90.00
_cell.angle_gamma   90.00
#
_symmetry.space_group_name_H-M   'P 1'
#
loop_
_entity.id
_entity.type
_entity.pdbx_description
1 polymer ?
#
loop_
_entity_poly.entity_id
_entity_poly.type
_entity_poly.pdbx_seq_one_letter_code
_entity_poly.pdbx_strand_id
1 'polypeptide(L)'
;MYKTILVNKQNKIKESYLKKIKLINTKDINNKDVLIEKETYENYLKLKDFLKEKNIEIGISSAYRSIEDQEKIYNEFLEKYGEKYTKTHVAVPYTSEHHTGLCLDINVKVNGCFPKDNYALEKQKEYYESIYKYLKDFGFILRYPKGKENITGVLYEPWHIRYVGVVPASIIMNNNWTLEEYLKEFSGVIVINKKSGPTSFDIVNDVSHIFGIKKVGHTGTLDPLAEGILIIAIGKATKIVELLTSKDKEYIAEVKLGFCTDSYDTDGFILNKCSIPDNLDISNVLNSFKKTYMQEVPIYSAVKVNGKKLYEYARSGKNVTLPKKEVTIKEIELISKNSSSFTFRTLVTKGCYIRSLIQDISKELGVYATMSRLIRTKQGVVSIDKSNTINDLLNNNYKILSIEECLDYPIVIIDNDDRFKVTNGVRLENKWNIKDRVIFKDSNNRLLGIYEVRDNMLVTWKNFN
;
A
#
# COMPACT_ATOMS: atom_id res chain seq x y z
N MET A 1 7.54 -5.36 11.14
CA MET A 1 6.50 -4.96 12.15
C MET A 1 5.97 -3.60 11.75
N TYR A 2 4.65 -3.32 11.86
CA TYR A 2 4.10 -2.01 11.48
C TYR A 2 4.50 -0.94 12.49
N LYS A 3 5.15 0.11 12.01
CA LYS A 3 5.56 1.26 12.84
C LYS A 3 4.37 2.16 13.24
N THR A 4 3.26 2.04 12.53
CA THR A 4 2.01 2.77 12.78
C THR A 4 1.06 2.06 13.75
N ILE A 5 1.54 1.08 14.52
CA ILE A 5 0.72 0.45 15.55
C ILE A 5 0.12 1.51 16.47
N LEU A 6 -1.19 1.50 16.62
CA LEU A 6 -1.91 2.40 17.51
C LEU A 6 -2.03 1.77 18.89
N VAL A 7 -1.52 2.47 19.90
CA VAL A 7 -1.65 2.12 21.32
C VAL A 7 -2.25 3.32 22.06
N ASN A 8 -3.40 3.14 22.67
CA ASN A 8 -4.13 4.15 23.45
C ASN A 8 -5.16 3.47 24.36
N LYS A 9 -6.01 4.23 25.04
CA LYS A 9 -7.05 3.71 25.95
C LYS A 9 -7.96 2.66 25.31
N GLN A 10 -8.20 2.72 23.99
CA GLN A 10 -9.06 1.79 23.25
C GLN A 10 -8.29 0.63 22.62
N ASN A 11 -6.99 0.80 22.37
CA ASN A 11 -6.14 -0.14 21.68
C ASN A 11 -4.96 -0.54 22.57
N LYS A 12 -5.15 -1.57 23.38
CA LYS A 12 -4.08 -2.12 24.26
C LYS A 12 -3.00 -2.80 23.43
N ILE A 13 -1.74 -2.63 23.85
CA ILE A 13 -0.63 -3.38 23.26
C ILE A 13 -0.79 -4.86 23.54
N LYS A 14 -0.43 -5.69 22.55
CA LYS A 14 -0.53 -7.15 22.66
C LYS A 14 0.82 -7.74 23.05
N GLU A 15 0.81 -8.79 23.88
CA GLU A 15 2.03 -9.53 24.24
C GLU A 15 2.80 -10.05 23.02
N SER A 16 2.08 -10.45 21.97
CA SER A 16 2.72 -10.90 20.71
C SER A 16 3.53 -9.80 20.01
N TYR A 17 3.27 -8.53 20.29
CA TYR A 17 4.10 -7.40 19.86
C TYR A 17 5.33 -7.28 20.75
N LEU A 18 5.15 -7.28 22.07
CA LEU A 18 6.23 -7.16 23.06
C LEU A 18 7.32 -8.23 22.87
N LYS A 19 6.92 -9.47 22.54
CA LYS A 19 7.86 -10.58 22.25
C LYS A 19 8.70 -10.39 20.98
N LYS A 20 8.31 -9.48 20.07
CA LYS A 20 8.96 -9.28 18.76
C LYS A 20 9.75 -7.97 18.66
N ILE A 21 9.58 -7.08 19.64
CA ILE A 21 10.28 -5.80 19.64
C ILE A 21 11.79 -6.00 19.84
N LYS A 22 12.59 -5.33 19.03
CA LYS A 22 14.06 -5.36 19.13
C LYS A 22 14.54 -4.10 19.84
N LEU A 23 14.74 -4.19 21.14
CA LEU A 23 15.23 -3.09 21.95
C LEU A 23 16.75 -3.10 21.99
N ILE A 24 17.31 -1.89 21.99
CA ILE A 24 18.74 -1.63 22.25
C ILE A 24 18.87 -0.71 23.44
N ASN A 25 20.02 -0.73 24.10
CA ASN A 25 20.33 0.15 25.22
C ASN A 25 21.01 1.42 24.76
N THR A 26 20.65 2.58 25.37
CA THR A 26 21.29 3.87 25.17
C THR A 26 21.22 4.68 26.47
N LYS A 27 21.71 5.92 26.44
CA LYS A 27 21.70 6.84 27.60
C LYS A 27 20.70 7.97 27.42
N ASP A 28 20.00 8.31 28.49
CA ASP A 28 19.18 9.52 28.58
C ASP A 28 20.06 10.78 28.87
N ILE A 29 19.40 11.94 28.99
CA ILE A 29 20.05 13.22 29.33
C ILE A 29 20.70 13.22 30.71
N ASN A 30 20.35 12.31 31.59
CA ASN A 30 20.90 12.15 32.94
C ASN A 30 21.92 11.00 33.02
N ASN A 31 22.35 10.46 31.86
CA ASN A 31 23.28 9.33 31.76
C ASN A 31 22.77 8.01 32.33
N LYS A 32 21.41 7.86 32.47
CA LYS A 32 20.76 6.60 32.85
C LYS A 32 20.53 5.72 31.63
N ASP A 33 20.55 4.41 31.85
CA ASP A 33 20.23 3.43 30.81
C ASP A 33 18.74 3.48 30.45
N VAL A 34 18.45 3.60 29.17
CA VAL A 34 17.10 3.53 28.60
C VAL A 34 17.08 2.60 27.39
N LEU A 35 15.97 1.90 27.22
CA LEU A 35 15.74 1.01 26.08
C LEU A 35 14.93 1.72 25.00
N ILE A 36 15.24 1.40 23.73
CA ILE A 36 14.53 1.96 22.59
C ILE A 36 14.52 0.94 21.44
N GLU A 37 13.50 0.95 20.59
CA GLU A 37 13.48 0.12 19.38
C GLU A 37 14.59 0.56 18.41
N LYS A 38 15.29 -0.42 17.85
CA LYS A 38 16.54 -0.22 17.09
C LYS A 38 16.41 0.80 15.95
N GLU A 39 15.43 0.62 15.07
CA GLU A 39 15.24 1.51 13.90
C GLU A 39 14.80 2.92 14.32
N THR A 40 13.99 3.02 15.38
CA THR A 40 13.61 4.30 15.99
C THR A 40 14.84 5.07 16.47
N TYR A 41 15.78 4.39 17.14
CA TYR A 41 17.01 5.00 17.59
C TYR A 41 17.93 5.44 16.44
N GLU A 42 18.10 4.61 15.42
CA GLU A 42 18.89 4.95 14.24
C GLU A 42 18.38 6.23 13.56
N ASN A 43 17.06 6.38 13.44
CA ASN A 43 16.47 7.60 12.86
C ASN A 43 16.48 8.79 13.83
N TYR A 44 16.36 8.55 15.14
CA TYR A 44 16.58 9.57 16.14
C TYR A 44 18.02 10.16 16.07
N LEU A 45 19.04 9.33 15.89
CA LEU A 45 20.41 9.80 15.73
C LEU A 45 20.57 10.69 14.50
N LYS A 46 19.98 10.31 13.37
CA LYS A 46 19.98 11.16 12.15
C LYS A 46 19.30 12.51 12.39
N LEU A 47 18.14 12.51 13.06
CA LEU A 47 17.45 13.75 13.45
C LEU A 47 18.32 14.61 14.39
N LYS A 48 18.94 14.00 15.39
CA LYS A 48 19.81 14.67 16.35
C LYS A 48 21.01 15.33 15.68
N ASP A 49 21.69 14.62 14.78
CA ASP A 49 22.84 15.13 14.04
C ASP A 49 22.43 16.29 13.12
N PHE A 50 21.32 16.14 12.39
CA PHE A 50 20.76 17.19 11.54
C PHE A 50 20.38 18.46 12.33
N LEU A 51 19.76 18.32 13.50
CA LEU A 51 19.39 19.45 14.35
C LEU A 51 20.63 20.13 14.95
N LYS A 52 21.67 19.36 15.27
CA LYS A 52 22.94 19.89 15.75
C LYS A 52 23.62 20.83 14.72
N GLU A 53 23.54 20.50 13.43
CA GLU A 53 24.00 21.37 12.33
C GLU A 53 23.23 22.70 12.28
N LYS A 54 22.03 22.75 12.86
CA LYS A 54 21.17 23.93 12.98
C LYS A 54 21.29 24.61 14.36
N ASN A 55 22.31 24.26 15.15
CA ASN A 55 22.53 24.73 16.50
C ASN A 55 21.39 24.39 17.49
N ILE A 56 20.67 23.30 17.24
CA ILE A 56 19.62 22.77 18.12
C ILE A 56 20.11 21.43 18.68
N GLU A 57 20.31 21.37 20.01
CA GLU A 57 20.66 20.12 20.67
C GLU A 57 19.44 19.49 21.32
N ILE A 58 19.20 18.19 21.02
CA ILE A 58 18.14 17.39 21.64
C ILE A 58 18.72 16.20 22.40
N GLY A 59 18.01 15.75 23.43
CA GLY A 59 18.35 14.57 24.20
C GLY A 59 17.11 13.77 24.61
N ILE A 60 17.26 12.48 24.85
CA ILE A 60 16.19 11.59 25.30
C ILE A 60 15.99 11.79 26.80
N SER A 61 14.76 12.04 27.26
CA SER A 61 14.40 12.02 28.68
C SER A 61 13.65 10.77 29.08
N SER A 62 12.89 10.14 28.15
CA SER A 62 12.19 8.87 28.35
C SER A 62 12.07 8.14 27.01
N ALA A 63 12.06 6.81 27.04
CA ALA A 63 11.93 5.98 25.85
C ALA A 63 11.02 4.76 26.13
N TYR A 64 11.46 3.54 25.84
CA TYR A 64 10.69 2.34 26.16
C TYR A 64 10.40 2.24 27.65
N ARG A 65 9.20 1.81 27.97
CA ARG A 65 8.75 1.53 29.34
C ARG A 65 8.08 0.16 29.39
N SER A 66 8.51 -0.69 30.30
CA SER A 66 7.88 -1.99 30.50
C SER A 66 6.46 -1.86 31.07
N ILE A 67 5.70 -2.94 31.04
CA ILE A 67 4.37 -2.96 31.66
C ILE A 67 4.51 -2.74 33.17
N GLU A 68 5.47 -3.41 33.78
CA GLU A 68 5.75 -3.37 35.21
C GLU A 68 6.16 -1.96 35.68
N ASP A 69 6.97 -1.26 34.88
CA ASP A 69 7.38 0.13 35.22
C ASP A 69 6.19 1.09 35.09
N GLN A 70 5.34 0.88 34.09
CA GLN A 70 4.12 1.66 33.94
C GLN A 70 3.15 1.44 35.11
N GLU A 71 3.04 0.20 35.60
CA GLU A 71 2.21 -0.13 36.78
C GLU A 71 2.73 0.57 38.02
N LYS A 72 4.03 0.59 38.25
CA LYS A 72 4.64 1.32 39.37
C LYS A 72 4.29 2.81 39.30
N ILE A 73 4.56 3.44 38.16
CA ILE A 73 4.27 4.86 37.95
C ILE A 73 2.77 5.15 38.16
N TYR A 74 1.88 4.31 37.62
CA TYR A 74 0.46 4.49 37.75
C TYR A 74 0.00 4.42 39.21
N ASN A 75 0.51 3.46 39.98
CA ASN A 75 0.19 3.27 41.40
C ASN A 75 0.76 4.41 42.27
N GLU A 76 1.99 4.85 42.03
CA GLU A 76 2.58 6.02 42.71
C GLU A 76 1.74 7.30 42.53
N PHE A 77 1.26 7.52 41.29
CA PHE A 77 0.39 8.66 41.01
C PHE A 77 -1.01 8.52 41.62
N LEU A 78 -1.53 7.28 41.64
CA LEU A 78 -2.82 6.99 42.25
C LEU A 78 -2.80 7.28 43.75
N GLU A 79 -1.74 6.87 44.44
CA GLU A 79 -1.54 7.14 45.86
C GLU A 79 -1.37 8.62 46.16
N LYS A 80 -0.58 9.32 45.32
CA LYS A 80 -0.21 10.72 45.57
C LYS A 80 -1.28 11.73 45.15
N TYR A 81 -1.99 11.49 44.06
CA TYR A 81 -2.88 12.49 43.43
C TYR A 81 -4.33 12.02 43.28
N GLY A 82 -4.63 10.76 43.60
CA GLY A 82 -5.95 10.16 43.47
C GLY A 82 -6.34 9.78 42.04
N GLU A 83 -7.43 9.04 41.92
CA GLU A 83 -7.83 8.35 40.70
C GLU A 83 -8.13 9.31 39.54
N LYS A 84 -8.85 10.42 39.80
CA LYS A 84 -9.27 11.37 38.74
C LYS A 84 -8.05 12.01 38.07
N TYR A 85 -7.08 12.44 38.85
CA TYR A 85 -5.84 13.05 38.33
C TYR A 85 -5.01 12.02 37.56
N THR A 86 -4.82 10.84 38.14
CA THR A 86 -4.00 9.77 37.54
C THR A 86 -4.56 9.32 36.20
N LYS A 87 -5.85 9.07 36.07
CA LYS A 87 -6.49 8.69 34.78
C LYS A 87 -6.36 9.74 33.69
N THR A 88 -6.11 10.99 34.04
CA THR A 88 -5.97 12.10 33.08
C THR A 88 -4.53 12.27 32.64
N HIS A 89 -3.54 12.04 33.52
CA HIS A 89 -2.15 12.37 33.30
C HIS A 89 -1.23 11.17 33.10
N VAL A 90 -1.66 9.95 33.49
CA VAL A 90 -0.85 8.74 33.40
C VAL A 90 -1.59 7.66 32.63
N ALA A 91 -0.97 7.11 31.60
CA ALA A 91 -1.56 6.01 30.86
C ALA A 91 -1.73 4.77 31.74
N VAL A 92 -2.88 4.11 31.61
CA VAL A 92 -3.11 2.79 32.24
C VAL A 92 -2.13 1.78 31.64
N PRO A 93 -1.59 0.83 32.40
CA PRO A 93 -0.74 -0.25 31.87
C PRO A 93 -1.36 -0.91 30.62
N TYR A 94 -0.54 -1.27 29.65
CA TYR A 94 -0.89 -1.74 28.31
C TYR A 94 -1.45 -0.67 27.35
N THR A 95 -1.70 0.57 27.79
CA THR A 95 -2.23 1.65 26.93
C THR A 95 -1.23 2.77 26.67
N SER A 96 -0.03 2.69 27.22
CA SER A 96 1.06 3.66 26.98
C SER A 96 1.77 3.37 25.65
N GLU A 97 2.04 4.40 24.85
CA GLU A 97 2.85 4.26 23.63
C GLU A 97 4.31 3.88 23.93
N HIS A 98 4.84 4.21 25.11
CA HIS A 98 6.17 3.83 25.52
C HIS A 98 6.41 2.31 25.52
N HIS A 99 5.37 1.50 25.67
CA HIS A 99 5.46 0.05 25.51
C HIS A 99 5.83 -0.40 24.09
N THR A 100 5.68 0.49 23.10
CA THR A 100 6.02 0.16 21.70
C THR A 100 7.51 0.27 21.42
N GLY A 101 8.26 1.04 22.22
CA GLY A 101 9.63 1.45 21.92
C GLY A 101 9.78 2.39 20.74
N LEU A 102 8.65 2.84 20.15
CA LEU A 102 8.60 3.69 18.96
C LEU A 102 8.43 5.17 19.29
N CYS A 103 8.27 5.55 20.55
CA CYS A 103 8.19 6.95 20.97
C CYS A 103 9.31 7.35 21.91
N LEU A 104 9.57 8.62 21.96
CA LEU A 104 10.58 9.27 22.77
C LEU A 104 9.98 10.54 23.37
N ASP A 105 10.22 10.74 24.67
CA ASP A 105 10.17 12.07 25.24
C ASP A 105 11.53 12.69 25.07
N ILE A 106 11.58 13.79 24.35
CA ILE A 106 12.83 14.51 24.07
C ILE A 106 12.87 15.84 24.79
N ASN A 107 14.04 16.24 25.22
CA ASN A 107 14.32 17.58 25.71
C ASN A 107 15.14 18.36 24.70
N VAL A 108 14.84 19.64 24.55
CA VAL A 108 15.64 20.57 23.80
C VAL A 108 16.56 21.32 24.79
N LYS A 109 17.83 21.42 24.46
CA LYS A 109 18.81 22.12 25.30
C LYS A 109 18.62 23.63 25.17
N VAL A 110 18.47 24.31 26.30
CA VAL A 110 18.29 25.77 26.39
C VAL A 110 19.35 26.37 27.31
N ASN A 111 20.00 27.41 26.86
CA ASN A 111 21.09 28.07 27.61
C ASN A 111 22.15 27.09 28.12
N GLY A 112 22.51 26.11 27.31
CA GLY A 112 23.53 25.12 27.64
C GLY A 112 23.08 23.98 28.55
N CYS A 113 21.84 23.95 29.02
CA CYS A 113 21.30 22.91 29.91
C CYS A 113 20.04 22.25 29.39
N PHE A 114 19.81 20.95 29.71
CA PHE A 114 18.51 20.31 29.52
C PHE A 114 17.58 20.63 30.70
N PRO A 115 16.28 20.84 30.45
CA PRO A 115 15.28 21.02 31.51
C PRO A 115 15.24 19.81 32.45
N LYS A 116 15.00 20.05 33.75
CA LYS A 116 15.04 19.00 34.77
C LYS A 116 13.68 18.30 35.01
N ASP A 117 12.58 18.93 34.61
CA ASP A 117 11.22 18.42 34.89
C ASP A 117 10.21 18.82 33.81
N ASN A 118 9.04 18.18 33.82
CA ASN A 118 7.96 18.42 32.85
C ASN A 118 7.38 19.83 32.91
N TYR A 119 7.39 20.48 34.06
CA TYR A 119 6.89 21.86 34.20
C TYR A 119 7.84 22.85 33.49
N ALA A 120 9.15 22.62 33.57
CA ALA A 120 10.12 23.38 32.81
C ALA A 120 9.99 23.10 31.30
N LEU A 121 9.58 21.87 30.90
CA LEU A 121 9.31 21.51 29.52
C LEU A 121 8.11 22.27 28.94
N GLU A 122 7.00 22.40 29.68
CA GLU A 122 5.84 23.19 29.23
C GLU A 122 6.17 24.64 28.93
N LYS A 123 7.03 25.26 29.75
CA LYS A 123 7.48 26.63 29.53
C LYS A 123 8.38 26.82 28.32
N GLN A 124 8.88 25.73 27.74
CA GLN A 124 9.81 25.72 26.61
C GLN A 124 9.19 25.28 25.31
N LYS A 125 7.86 25.29 25.20
CA LYS A 125 7.14 24.85 24.00
C LYS A 125 7.63 25.47 22.69
N GLU A 126 8.08 26.71 22.70
CA GLU A 126 8.60 27.42 21.53
C GLU A 126 9.83 26.74 20.94
N TYR A 127 10.69 26.16 21.79
CA TYR A 127 11.85 25.40 21.34
C TYR A 127 11.43 24.09 20.66
N TYR A 128 10.40 23.41 21.18
CA TYR A 128 9.86 22.21 20.55
C TYR A 128 9.20 22.53 19.21
N GLU A 129 8.44 23.63 19.11
CA GLU A 129 7.81 24.07 17.87
C GLU A 129 8.84 24.30 16.75
N SER A 130 10.04 24.74 17.08
CA SER A 130 11.13 24.96 16.12
C SER A 130 11.60 23.70 15.40
N ILE A 131 11.44 22.53 16.02
CA ILE A 131 11.89 21.24 15.46
C ILE A 131 10.79 20.48 14.70
N TYR A 132 9.51 20.77 14.91
CA TYR A 132 8.42 19.97 14.37
C TYR A 132 8.45 19.84 12.84
N LYS A 133 8.80 20.91 12.13
CA LYS A 133 8.88 20.92 10.67
C LYS A 133 9.88 19.90 10.09
N TYR A 134 10.86 19.46 10.90
CA TYR A 134 11.89 18.51 10.49
C TYR A 134 11.57 17.06 10.86
N LEU A 135 10.65 16.83 11.80
CA LEU A 135 10.35 15.49 12.33
C LEU A 135 10.02 14.49 11.23
N LYS A 136 9.17 14.89 10.26
CA LYS A 136 8.68 14.02 9.19
C LYS A 136 9.80 13.47 8.29
N ASP A 137 10.88 14.24 8.10
CA ASP A 137 11.97 13.85 7.22
C ASP A 137 12.79 12.68 7.80
N PHE A 138 12.67 12.47 9.12
CA PHE A 138 13.27 11.37 9.87
C PHE A 138 12.25 10.33 10.35
N GLY A 139 11.01 10.39 9.85
CA GLY A 139 9.96 9.42 10.15
C GLY A 139 9.26 9.62 11.50
N PHE A 140 9.43 10.79 12.15
CA PHE A 140 8.77 11.14 13.39
C PHE A 140 7.57 12.05 13.19
N ILE A 141 6.62 11.98 14.11
CA ILE A 141 5.49 12.89 14.23
C ILE A 141 5.44 13.46 15.66
N LEU A 142 4.86 14.65 15.81
CA LEU A 142 4.35 15.10 17.11
C LEU A 142 3.09 14.26 17.40
N ARG A 143 3.17 13.40 18.42
CA ARG A 143 2.12 12.40 18.66
C ARG A 143 0.83 12.98 19.21
N TYR A 144 0.93 13.94 20.10
CA TYR A 144 -0.18 14.56 20.80
C TYR A 144 -0.23 16.07 20.53
N PRO A 145 -0.63 16.49 19.31
CA PRO A 145 -0.65 17.89 18.92
C PRO A 145 -1.78 18.66 19.60
N LYS A 146 -1.55 19.96 19.82
CA LYS A 146 -2.52 20.88 20.42
C LYS A 146 -3.80 20.95 19.60
N GLY A 147 -4.95 20.91 20.29
CA GLY A 147 -6.29 20.97 19.67
C GLY A 147 -6.78 19.65 19.10
N LYS A 148 -6.06 18.54 19.34
CA LYS A 148 -6.43 17.18 18.91
C LYS A 148 -6.69 16.23 20.09
N GLU A 149 -6.83 16.76 21.29
CA GLU A 149 -7.00 15.99 22.53
C GLU A 149 -8.25 15.11 22.50
N ASN A 150 -9.31 15.57 21.85
CA ASN A 150 -10.56 14.79 21.66
C ASN A 150 -10.36 13.56 20.76
N ILE A 151 -9.34 13.55 19.91
CA ILE A 151 -9.03 12.46 18.98
C ILE A 151 -8.03 11.49 19.61
N THR A 152 -6.95 12.02 20.18
CA THR A 152 -5.88 11.23 20.77
C THR A 152 -6.23 10.70 22.16
N GLY A 153 -7.11 11.39 22.89
CA GLY A 153 -7.46 11.10 24.29
C GLY A 153 -6.34 11.45 25.29
N VAL A 154 -5.31 12.19 24.84
CA VAL A 154 -4.16 12.65 25.62
C VAL A 154 -4.01 14.16 25.44
N LEU A 155 -3.59 14.85 26.48
CA LEU A 155 -3.31 16.29 26.44
C LEU A 155 -2.13 16.59 25.50
N TYR A 156 -1.97 17.87 25.12
CA TYR A 156 -0.84 18.31 24.33
C TYR A 156 0.50 18.04 25.03
N GLU A 157 1.35 17.27 24.37
CA GLU A 157 2.70 16.93 24.87
C GLU A 157 3.77 17.36 23.85
N PRO A 158 4.37 18.55 23.98
CA PRO A 158 5.34 19.07 23.01
C PRO A 158 6.60 18.23 22.88
N TRP A 159 6.95 17.47 23.89
CA TRP A 159 8.15 16.62 23.97
C TRP A 159 7.96 15.24 23.36
N HIS A 160 6.73 14.76 23.25
CA HIS A 160 6.43 13.37 22.87
C HIS A 160 6.41 13.19 21.37
N ILE A 161 7.49 12.65 20.81
CA ILE A 161 7.61 12.32 19.39
C ILE A 161 7.46 10.82 19.17
N ARG A 162 6.81 10.45 18.06
CA ARG A 162 6.55 9.07 17.71
C ARG A 162 7.14 8.73 16.34
N TYR A 163 7.94 7.65 16.27
CA TYR A 163 8.42 7.09 15.01
C TYR A 163 7.32 6.26 14.33
N VAL A 164 7.01 6.60 13.09
CA VAL A 164 6.00 5.91 12.26
C VAL A 164 6.55 5.53 10.89
N GLY A 165 7.79 5.92 10.57
CA GLY A 165 8.42 5.82 9.25
C GLY A 165 8.21 7.09 8.42
N VAL A 166 9.11 7.34 7.45
CA VAL A 166 9.16 8.61 6.70
C VAL A 166 7.87 8.87 5.92
N VAL A 167 7.35 7.87 5.21
CA VAL A 167 6.14 8.01 4.39
C VAL A 167 4.91 8.36 5.23
N PRO A 168 4.54 7.59 6.28
CA PRO A 168 3.44 7.97 7.16
C PRO A 168 3.66 9.31 7.85
N ALA A 169 4.88 9.62 8.33
CA ALA A 169 5.18 10.88 8.98
C ALA A 169 4.95 12.07 8.05
N SER A 170 5.41 11.99 6.81
CA SER A 170 5.19 13.03 5.79
C SER A 170 3.71 13.27 5.52
N ILE A 171 2.93 12.20 5.39
CA ILE A 171 1.48 12.30 5.14
C ILE A 171 0.77 12.91 6.37
N ILE A 172 1.06 12.43 7.56
CA ILE A 172 0.46 12.88 8.82
C ILE A 172 0.74 14.37 9.03
N MET A 173 2.01 14.77 8.95
CA MET A 173 2.42 16.14 9.23
C MET A 173 1.95 17.14 8.16
N ASN A 174 1.98 16.75 6.88
CA ASN A 174 1.53 17.61 5.79
C ASN A 174 0.01 17.85 5.81
N ASN A 175 -0.79 16.91 6.35
CA ASN A 175 -2.24 17.05 6.46
C ASN A 175 -2.69 17.53 7.84
N ASN A 176 -1.78 17.80 8.76
CA ASN A 176 -2.08 18.12 10.16
C ASN A 176 -3.00 17.07 10.82
N TRP A 177 -2.69 15.81 10.57
CA TRP A 177 -3.41 14.66 11.13
C TRP A 177 -2.75 14.14 12.39
N THR A 178 -3.52 13.40 13.18
CA THR A 178 -3.01 12.49 14.21
C THR A 178 -2.75 11.12 13.60
N LEU A 179 -2.12 10.22 14.34
CA LEU A 179 -1.96 8.82 13.93
C LEU A 179 -3.33 8.12 13.77
N GLU A 180 -4.30 8.46 14.61
CA GLU A 180 -5.68 7.97 14.54
C GLU A 180 -6.35 8.39 13.23
N GLU A 181 -6.26 9.68 12.88
CA GLU A 181 -6.83 10.22 11.63
C GLU A 181 -6.15 9.57 10.42
N TYR A 182 -4.84 9.43 10.43
CA TYR A 182 -4.10 8.76 9.36
C TYR A 182 -4.60 7.33 9.12
N LEU A 183 -4.68 6.53 10.16
CA LEU A 183 -5.11 5.13 10.05
C LEU A 183 -6.57 4.96 9.60
N LYS A 184 -7.42 5.94 9.88
CA LYS A 184 -8.83 5.96 9.52
C LYS A 184 -9.08 6.53 8.13
N GLU A 185 -8.43 7.65 7.79
CA GLU A 185 -8.80 8.45 6.64
C GLU A 185 -7.88 8.25 5.42
N PHE A 186 -6.62 7.82 5.63
CA PHE A 186 -5.69 7.67 4.50
C PHE A 186 -6.20 6.65 3.50
N SER A 187 -6.27 7.08 2.25
CA SER A 187 -6.75 6.29 1.13
C SER A 187 -6.13 6.76 -0.17
N GLY A 188 -5.72 5.82 -1.01
CA GLY A 188 -5.16 6.14 -2.31
C GLY A 188 -4.83 4.89 -3.12
N VAL A 189 -4.43 5.10 -4.34
CA VAL A 189 -3.96 4.06 -5.25
C VAL A 189 -2.50 4.32 -5.58
N ILE A 190 -1.65 3.33 -5.31
CA ILE A 190 -0.25 3.36 -5.71
C ILE A 190 -0.03 2.40 -6.88
N VAL A 191 0.68 2.86 -7.89
CA VAL A 191 1.05 2.04 -9.05
C VAL A 191 2.52 1.70 -8.93
N ILE A 192 2.84 0.42 -8.80
CA ILE A 192 4.23 -0.04 -8.71
C ILE A 192 4.66 -0.67 -10.02
N ASN A 193 5.78 -0.22 -10.57
CA ASN A 193 6.48 -0.92 -11.65
C ASN A 193 7.24 -2.11 -11.07
N LYS A 194 6.54 -3.24 -10.99
CA LYS A 194 7.12 -4.48 -10.50
C LYS A 194 8.23 -4.95 -11.44
N LYS A 195 9.37 -5.27 -10.90
CA LYS A 195 10.48 -5.93 -11.63
C LYS A 195 10.27 -7.44 -11.63
N SER A 196 10.94 -8.14 -12.54
CA SER A 196 11.04 -9.60 -12.50
C SER A 196 11.68 -10.07 -11.19
N GLY A 197 11.24 -11.20 -10.67
CA GLY A 197 11.69 -11.84 -9.43
C GLY A 197 10.66 -11.86 -8.31
N PRO A 198 10.33 -10.73 -7.64
CA PRO A 198 9.39 -10.73 -6.53
C PRO A 198 7.98 -11.09 -6.98
N THR A 199 7.21 -11.73 -6.10
CA THR A 199 5.78 -11.99 -6.34
C THR A 199 4.96 -10.71 -6.17
N SER A 200 3.75 -10.68 -6.73
CA SER A 200 2.80 -9.59 -6.49
C SER A 200 2.47 -9.43 -4.99
N PHE A 201 2.49 -10.53 -4.23
CA PHE A 201 2.25 -10.51 -2.79
C PHE A 201 3.39 -9.84 -2.02
N ASP A 202 4.64 -10.07 -2.40
CA ASP A 202 5.81 -9.41 -1.79
C ASP A 202 5.71 -7.90 -1.97
N ILE A 203 5.39 -7.43 -3.17
CA ILE A 203 5.20 -6.00 -3.46
C ILE A 203 4.04 -5.39 -2.64
N VAL A 204 2.92 -6.11 -2.51
CA VAL A 204 1.79 -5.66 -1.67
C VAL A 204 2.21 -5.55 -0.20
N ASN A 205 3.00 -6.51 0.30
CA ASN A 205 3.53 -6.48 1.66
C ASN A 205 4.48 -5.30 1.87
N ASP A 206 5.39 -5.05 0.92
CA ASP A 206 6.31 -3.92 1.00
C ASP A 206 5.54 -2.59 1.07
N VAL A 207 4.59 -2.37 0.16
CA VAL A 207 3.72 -1.18 0.18
C VAL A 207 2.96 -1.08 1.49
N SER A 208 2.38 -2.18 1.97
CA SER A 208 1.66 -2.22 3.24
C SER A 208 2.55 -1.81 4.43
N HIS A 209 3.81 -2.26 4.46
CA HIS A 209 4.77 -1.91 5.51
C HIS A 209 5.26 -0.47 5.39
N ILE A 210 5.56 0.01 4.17
CA ILE A 210 6.02 1.37 3.93
C ILE A 210 4.96 2.39 4.35
N PHE A 211 3.70 2.18 3.98
CA PHE A 211 2.59 3.05 4.42
C PHE A 211 2.07 2.72 5.83
N GLY A 212 2.51 1.62 6.43
CA GLY A 212 2.04 1.20 7.74
C GLY A 212 0.54 0.83 7.81
N ILE A 213 -0.11 0.55 6.69
CA ILE A 213 -1.54 0.27 6.60
C ILE A 213 -1.78 -1.17 6.16
N LYS A 214 -2.55 -1.92 6.97
CA LYS A 214 -2.85 -3.32 6.71
C LYS A 214 -3.89 -3.53 5.61
N LYS A 215 -4.81 -2.56 5.45
CA LYS A 215 -5.89 -2.65 4.47
C LYS A 215 -5.38 -2.26 3.10
N VAL A 216 -4.80 -3.22 2.39
CA VAL A 216 -4.29 -3.10 1.02
C VAL A 216 -4.84 -4.22 0.14
N GLY A 217 -4.96 -3.95 -1.15
CA GLY A 217 -5.39 -4.92 -2.15
C GLY A 217 -4.81 -4.56 -3.50
N HIS A 218 -4.60 -5.56 -4.39
CA HIS A 218 -4.13 -5.33 -5.76
C HIS A 218 -5.16 -5.75 -6.79
N THR A 219 -5.05 -5.25 -8.01
CA THR A 219 -6.07 -5.37 -9.06
C THR A 219 -5.79 -6.47 -10.08
N GLY A 220 -4.82 -7.32 -9.84
CA GLY A 220 -4.46 -8.46 -10.71
C GLY A 220 -3.03 -8.90 -10.50
N THR A 221 -2.85 -10.18 -10.24
CA THR A 221 -1.54 -10.79 -10.05
C THR A 221 -0.70 -10.67 -11.33
N LEU A 222 0.58 -10.41 -11.17
CA LEU A 222 1.63 -10.64 -12.14
C LEU A 222 2.44 -11.86 -11.69
N ASP A 223 2.79 -12.73 -12.64
CA ASP A 223 3.71 -13.83 -12.40
C ASP A 223 5.07 -13.31 -11.92
N PRO A 224 5.92 -14.10 -11.23
CA PRO A 224 7.24 -13.65 -10.80
C PRO A 224 8.09 -13.10 -11.95
N LEU A 225 8.16 -13.80 -13.09
CA LEU A 225 8.85 -13.37 -14.30
C LEU A 225 8.31 -12.04 -14.86
N ALA A 226 6.98 -11.82 -14.75
CA ALA A 226 6.34 -10.67 -15.36
C ALA A 226 6.70 -9.35 -14.66
N GLU A 227 6.83 -8.31 -15.47
CA GLU A 227 7.15 -6.93 -15.08
C GLU A 227 5.98 -5.98 -15.31
N GLY A 228 6.16 -4.71 -14.94
CA GLY A 228 5.24 -3.61 -15.24
C GLY A 228 4.25 -3.32 -14.12
N ILE A 229 3.16 -2.67 -14.46
CA ILE A 229 2.27 -2.07 -13.46
C ILE A 229 1.55 -3.10 -12.59
N LEU A 230 1.70 -2.92 -11.29
CA LEU A 230 0.88 -3.54 -10.25
C LEU A 230 0.14 -2.43 -9.51
N ILE A 231 -1.16 -2.33 -9.73
CA ILE A 231 -2.00 -1.31 -9.09
C ILE A 231 -2.41 -1.82 -7.71
N ILE A 232 -2.06 -1.05 -6.67
CA ILE A 232 -2.31 -1.37 -5.27
C ILE A 232 -3.20 -0.29 -4.67
N ALA A 233 -4.33 -0.69 -4.14
CA ALA A 233 -5.28 0.17 -3.44
C ALA A 233 -5.05 0.09 -1.92
N ILE A 234 -5.03 1.24 -1.24
CA ILE A 234 -4.76 1.38 0.19
C ILE A 234 -5.99 1.99 0.86
N GLY A 235 -6.35 1.52 2.06
CA GLY A 235 -7.43 2.05 2.86
C GLY A 235 -8.80 1.93 2.20
N LYS A 236 -9.55 3.02 2.13
CA LYS A 236 -10.89 3.07 1.50
C LYS A 236 -10.83 2.76 -0.01
N ALA A 237 -9.70 3.02 -0.69
CA ALA A 237 -9.53 2.73 -2.11
C ALA A 237 -9.62 1.22 -2.44
N THR A 238 -9.45 0.32 -1.47
CA THR A 238 -9.68 -1.11 -1.68
C THR A 238 -11.09 -1.44 -2.17
N LYS A 239 -12.06 -0.54 -1.94
CA LYS A 239 -13.43 -0.70 -2.43
C LYS A 239 -13.54 -0.72 -3.96
N ILE A 240 -12.58 -0.13 -4.69
CA ILE A 240 -12.59 -0.10 -6.17
C ILE A 240 -11.75 -1.21 -6.82
N VAL A 241 -11.11 -2.09 -6.05
CA VAL A 241 -10.26 -3.17 -6.58
C VAL A 241 -11.01 -4.02 -7.62
N GLU A 242 -12.27 -4.35 -7.37
CA GLU A 242 -13.10 -5.13 -8.29
C GLU A 242 -13.30 -4.42 -9.63
N LEU A 243 -13.61 -3.10 -9.61
CA LEU A 243 -13.75 -2.29 -10.82
C LEU A 243 -12.45 -2.27 -11.63
N LEU A 244 -11.34 -2.00 -10.98
CA LEU A 244 -10.05 -1.97 -11.65
C LEU A 244 -9.65 -3.35 -12.19
N THR A 245 -9.93 -4.41 -11.45
CA THR A 245 -9.65 -5.79 -11.87
C THR A 245 -10.41 -6.16 -13.16
N SER A 246 -11.63 -5.61 -13.37
CA SER A 246 -12.45 -5.89 -14.55
C SER A 246 -11.97 -5.17 -15.82
N LYS A 247 -11.13 -4.13 -15.69
CA LYS A 247 -10.63 -3.35 -16.84
C LYS A 247 -9.69 -4.16 -17.72
N ASP A 248 -9.64 -3.80 -19.00
CA ASP A 248 -8.72 -4.36 -19.99
C ASP A 248 -7.27 -4.10 -19.60
N LYS A 249 -6.37 -4.94 -20.10
CA LYS A 249 -4.95 -4.87 -19.81
C LYS A 249 -4.15 -4.91 -21.08
N GLU A 250 -3.13 -4.06 -21.15
CA GLU A 250 -2.17 -4.05 -22.25
C GLU A 250 -0.86 -4.68 -21.78
N TYR A 251 -0.31 -5.50 -22.65
CA TYR A 251 0.96 -6.18 -22.43
C TYR A 251 1.88 -6.05 -23.63
N ILE A 252 3.18 -6.03 -23.33
CA ILE A 252 4.25 -6.32 -24.28
C ILE A 252 4.84 -7.66 -23.88
N ALA A 253 4.85 -8.62 -24.79
CA ALA A 253 5.37 -9.97 -24.58
C ALA A 253 6.50 -10.29 -25.55
N GLU A 254 7.59 -10.83 -25.04
CA GLU A 254 8.67 -11.42 -25.84
C GLU A 254 8.55 -12.93 -25.80
N VAL A 255 8.66 -13.54 -26.99
CA VAL A 255 8.49 -14.97 -27.24
C VAL A 255 9.77 -15.54 -27.83
N LYS A 256 10.27 -16.63 -27.25
CA LYS A 256 11.33 -17.45 -27.81
C LYS A 256 10.73 -18.64 -28.56
N LEU A 257 11.23 -18.90 -29.75
CA LEU A 257 10.85 -20.00 -30.62
C LEU A 257 11.77 -21.20 -30.45
N GLY A 258 11.30 -22.39 -30.88
CA GLY A 258 12.09 -23.59 -30.95
C GLY A 258 12.03 -24.53 -29.74
N PHE A 259 11.34 -24.13 -28.67
CA PHE A 259 11.12 -24.99 -27.50
C PHE A 259 9.85 -24.59 -26.72
N CYS A 260 9.32 -25.54 -25.94
CA CYS A 260 8.26 -25.27 -24.99
C CYS A 260 8.63 -25.77 -23.58
N THR A 261 8.02 -25.15 -22.57
CA THR A 261 8.22 -25.46 -21.15
C THR A 261 6.89 -25.84 -20.48
N ASP A 262 6.96 -26.48 -19.32
CA ASP A 262 5.79 -26.89 -18.52
C ASP A 262 5.02 -25.70 -17.95
N SER A 263 5.69 -24.55 -17.67
CA SER A 263 5.08 -23.32 -17.17
C SER A 263 4.62 -22.37 -18.28
N TYR A 264 4.97 -22.65 -19.55
CA TYR A 264 4.78 -21.77 -20.71
C TYR A 264 5.60 -20.48 -20.67
N ASP A 265 6.59 -20.39 -19.77
CA ASP A 265 7.58 -19.33 -19.67
C ASP A 265 8.99 -19.92 -19.47
N THR A 266 10.02 -19.07 -19.53
CA THR A 266 11.40 -19.52 -19.44
C THR A 266 11.87 -19.97 -18.05
N ASP A 267 11.03 -19.82 -17.02
CA ASP A 267 11.32 -20.32 -15.67
C ASP A 267 11.01 -21.82 -15.52
N GLY A 268 10.26 -22.40 -16.47
CA GLY A 268 9.87 -23.80 -16.46
C GLY A 268 10.90 -24.75 -17.06
N PHE A 269 10.66 -26.05 -16.89
CA PHE A 269 11.45 -27.11 -17.48
C PHE A 269 11.12 -27.31 -18.97
N ILE A 270 12.16 -27.42 -19.83
CA ILE A 270 11.98 -27.66 -21.24
C ILE A 270 11.36 -29.07 -21.45
N LEU A 271 10.20 -29.11 -22.09
CA LEU A 271 9.52 -30.35 -22.42
C LEU A 271 9.88 -30.85 -23.82
N ASN A 272 9.88 -29.95 -24.80
CA ASN A 272 10.16 -30.32 -26.22
C ASN A 272 10.94 -29.22 -26.91
N LYS A 273 11.66 -29.62 -27.99
CA LYS A 273 12.37 -28.71 -28.90
C LYS A 273 11.99 -29.02 -30.34
N CYS A 274 12.10 -28.05 -31.23
CA CYS A 274 11.92 -28.21 -32.66
C CYS A 274 12.87 -27.24 -33.43
N SER A 275 13.06 -27.50 -34.73
CA SER A 275 13.68 -26.54 -35.65
C SER A 275 12.69 -25.36 -35.88
N ILE A 276 13.24 -24.21 -36.18
CA ILE A 276 12.50 -23.01 -36.51
C ILE A 276 12.55 -22.82 -38.02
N PRO A 277 11.40 -22.83 -38.73
CA PRO A 277 11.37 -22.54 -40.17
C PRO A 277 11.74 -21.07 -40.45
N ASP A 278 12.46 -20.84 -41.56
CA ASP A 278 12.93 -19.48 -41.93
C ASP A 278 11.77 -18.51 -42.25
N ASN A 279 10.65 -19.02 -42.77
CA ASN A 279 9.53 -18.23 -43.30
C ASN A 279 8.27 -18.33 -42.43
N LEU A 280 8.36 -17.98 -41.13
CA LEU A 280 7.20 -17.92 -40.28
C LEU A 280 6.39 -16.63 -40.52
N ASP A 281 5.09 -16.78 -40.83
CA ASP A 281 4.19 -15.66 -40.98
C ASP A 281 3.55 -15.26 -39.64
N ILE A 282 4.39 -14.72 -38.76
CA ILE A 282 4.00 -14.32 -37.41
C ILE A 282 2.91 -13.25 -37.45
N SER A 283 2.98 -12.30 -38.38
CA SER A 283 2.02 -11.18 -38.46
C SER A 283 0.60 -11.65 -38.74
N ASN A 284 0.41 -12.53 -39.72
CA ASN A 284 -0.92 -13.05 -40.05
C ASN A 284 -1.46 -13.92 -38.93
N VAL A 285 -0.63 -14.78 -38.32
CA VAL A 285 -1.03 -15.60 -37.18
C VAL A 285 -1.44 -14.73 -35.99
N LEU A 286 -0.67 -13.69 -35.62
CA LEU A 286 -1.08 -12.75 -34.57
C LEU A 286 -2.45 -12.12 -34.89
N ASN A 287 -2.64 -11.62 -36.10
CA ASN A 287 -3.88 -10.98 -36.53
C ASN A 287 -5.11 -11.94 -36.43
N SER A 288 -4.93 -13.24 -36.68
CA SER A 288 -6.00 -14.23 -36.57
C SER A 288 -6.53 -14.39 -35.12
N PHE A 289 -5.73 -14.00 -34.13
CA PHE A 289 -6.13 -14.01 -32.71
C PHE A 289 -6.91 -12.77 -32.27
N LYS A 290 -7.10 -11.75 -33.09
CA LYS A 290 -7.94 -10.59 -32.78
C LYS A 290 -9.43 -11.00 -32.79
N LYS A 291 -9.83 -11.74 -31.77
CA LYS A 291 -11.18 -12.33 -31.64
C LYS A 291 -11.51 -12.66 -30.18
N THR A 292 -12.76 -13.03 -29.95
CA THR A 292 -13.21 -13.69 -28.71
C THR A 292 -13.10 -15.20 -28.88
N TYR A 293 -12.53 -15.90 -27.90
CA TYR A 293 -12.43 -17.36 -27.94
C TYR A 293 -12.32 -17.98 -26.53
N MET A 294 -12.47 -19.29 -26.44
CA MET A 294 -12.32 -20.06 -25.20
C MET A 294 -10.87 -20.45 -24.99
N GLN A 295 -10.16 -19.71 -24.13
CA GLN A 295 -8.76 -19.95 -23.76
C GLN A 295 -8.64 -20.92 -22.60
N GLU A 296 -7.73 -21.89 -22.68
CA GLU A 296 -7.40 -22.79 -21.59
C GLU A 296 -6.57 -22.07 -20.53
N VAL A 297 -6.94 -22.24 -19.26
CA VAL A 297 -6.22 -21.64 -18.13
C VAL A 297 -4.93 -22.44 -17.87
N PRO A 298 -3.77 -21.79 -17.75
CA PRO A 298 -2.53 -22.52 -17.51
C PRO A 298 -2.52 -23.18 -16.13
N ILE A 299 -1.88 -24.36 -16.02
CA ILE A 299 -1.84 -25.12 -14.77
C ILE A 299 -1.13 -24.34 -13.65
N TYR A 300 -0.11 -23.54 -13.97
CA TYR A 300 0.54 -22.63 -13.03
C TYR A 300 -0.25 -21.32 -12.87
N SER A 301 -1.46 -21.44 -12.31
CA SER A 301 -2.32 -20.28 -12.00
C SER A 301 -2.98 -20.39 -10.64
N ALA A 302 -3.49 -19.26 -10.13
CA ALA A 302 -4.22 -19.19 -8.87
C ALA A 302 -5.72 -19.54 -8.99
N VAL A 303 -6.19 -20.00 -10.16
CA VAL A 303 -7.57 -20.43 -10.37
C VAL A 303 -7.83 -21.69 -9.56
N LYS A 304 -8.97 -21.73 -8.88
CA LYS A 304 -9.37 -22.87 -8.05
C LYS A 304 -10.22 -23.86 -8.85
N VAL A 305 -9.88 -25.13 -8.76
CA VAL A 305 -10.67 -26.27 -9.22
C VAL A 305 -10.82 -27.23 -8.04
N ASN A 306 -12.04 -27.64 -7.72
CA ASN A 306 -12.33 -28.49 -6.57
C ASN A 306 -11.72 -27.99 -5.25
N GLY A 307 -11.76 -26.66 -5.01
CA GLY A 307 -11.29 -26.00 -3.79
C GLY A 307 -9.77 -25.75 -3.69
N LYS A 308 -8.96 -26.35 -4.58
CA LYS A 308 -7.49 -26.19 -4.63
C LYS A 308 -7.08 -25.33 -5.83
N LYS A 309 -5.99 -24.57 -5.68
CA LYS A 309 -5.44 -23.76 -6.77
C LYS A 309 -4.72 -24.66 -7.79
N LEU A 310 -4.79 -24.33 -9.08
CA LEU A 310 -4.18 -25.14 -10.14
C LEU A 310 -2.69 -25.35 -9.93
N TYR A 311 -1.93 -24.34 -9.48
CA TYR A 311 -0.51 -24.50 -9.20
C TYR A 311 -0.19 -25.53 -8.08
N GLU A 312 -1.16 -25.81 -7.18
CA GLU A 312 -1.00 -26.85 -6.14
C GLU A 312 -1.10 -28.26 -6.75
N TYR A 313 -1.94 -28.43 -7.80
CA TYR A 313 -1.99 -29.67 -8.59
C TYR A 313 -0.70 -29.88 -9.35
N ALA A 314 -0.19 -28.82 -10.02
CA ALA A 314 1.09 -28.89 -10.74
C ALA A 314 2.23 -29.36 -9.82
N ARG A 315 2.40 -28.71 -8.65
CA ARG A 315 3.46 -29.06 -7.68
C ARG A 315 3.32 -30.46 -7.09
N SER A 316 2.10 -30.98 -7.00
CA SER A 316 1.83 -32.33 -6.47
C SER A 316 1.84 -33.42 -7.53
N GLY A 317 2.09 -33.10 -8.80
CA GLY A 317 2.06 -34.02 -9.93
C GLY A 317 0.68 -34.64 -10.20
N LYS A 318 -0.41 -34.04 -9.73
CA LYS A 318 -1.76 -34.55 -9.86
C LYS A 318 -2.43 -34.02 -11.13
N ASN A 319 -3.01 -34.92 -11.89
CA ASN A 319 -3.82 -34.54 -13.05
C ASN A 319 -5.08 -33.78 -12.65
N VAL A 320 -5.41 -32.76 -13.40
CA VAL A 320 -6.63 -31.95 -13.26
C VAL A 320 -7.08 -31.49 -14.64
N THR A 321 -8.39 -31.50 -14.90
CA THR A 321 -8.95 -30.92 -16.13
C THR A 321 -8.82 -29.38 -16.03
N LEU A 322 -8.12 -28.80 -16.99
CA LEU A 322 -7.93 -27.35 -17.02
C LEU A 322 -9.21 -26.66 -17.49
N PRO A 323 -9.71 -25.67 -16.75
CA PRO A 323 -10.90 -24.93 -17.15
C PRO A 323 -10.59 -24.01 -18.34
N LYS A 324 -11.59 -23.74 -19.15
CA LYS A 324 -11.52 -22.75 -20.22
C LYS A 324 -12.27 -21.49 -19.81
N LYS A 325 -11.80 -20.35 -20.28
CA LYS A 325 -12.41 -19.04 -20.06
C LYS A 325 -12.57 -18.31 -21.37
N GLU A 326 -13.70 -17.66 -21.53
CA GLU A 326 -13.90 -16.74 -22.65
C GLU A 326 -13.04 -15.50 -22.44
N VAL A 327 -12.23 -15.16 -23.44
CA VAL A 327 -11.35 -14.01 -23.49
C VAL A 327 -11.44 -13.32 -24.83
N THR A 328 -11.23 -12.01 -24.86
CA THR A 328 -11.18 -11.23 -26.10
C THR A 328 -9.82 -10.59 -26.24
N ILE A 329 -9.17 -10.83 -27.35
CA ILE A 329 -7.99 -10.10 -27.81
C ILE A 329 -8.49 -8.92 -28.64
N LYS A 330 -8.46 -7.71 -28.06
CA LYS A 330 -8.98 -6.49 -28.71
C LYS A 330 -7.99 -5.94 -29.73
N GLU A 331 -6.71 -5.98 -29.37
CA GLU A 331 -5.60 -5.56 -30.22
C GLU A 331 -4.45 -6.55 -30.06
N ILE A 332 -3.76 -6.80 -31.13
CA ILE A 332 -2.52 -7.54 -31.15
C ILE A 332 -1.66 -7.07 -32.33
N GLU A 333 -0.39 -6.79 -32.10
CA GLU A 333 0.51 -6.16 -33.07
C GLU A 333 1.93 -6.67 -32.88
N LEU A 334 2.57 -7.08 -33.96
CA LEU A 334 3.98 -7.44 -33.98
C LEU A 334 4.84 -6.17 -33.85
N ILE A 335 5.70 -6.12 -32.83
CA ILE A 335 6.66 -5.03 -32.62
C ILE A 335 7.97 -5.31 -33.35
N SER A 336 8.52 -6.51 -33.16
CA SER A 336 9.80 -6.92 -33.74
C SER A 336 9.88 -8.44 -33.88
N LYS A 337 10.69 -8.92 -34.81
CA LYS A 337 11.05 -10.34 -34.97
C LYS A 337 12.50 -10.52 -35.38
N ASN A 338 13.07 -11.66 -35.01
CA ASN A 338 14.35 -12.19 -35.51
C ASN A 338 14.21 -13.69 -35.79
N SER A 339 15.31 -14.39 -36.09
CA SER A 339 15.29 -15.82 -36.41
C SER A 339 14.83 -16.74 -35.27
N SER A 340 14.89 -16.31 -34.01
CA SER A 340 14.64 -17.16 -32.84
C SER A 340 13.61 -16.56 -31.84
N SER A 341 13.12 -15.35 -32.10
CA SER A 341 12.18 -14.69 -31.20
C SER A 341 11.33 -13.62 -31.92
N PHE A 342 10.23 -13.25 -31.28
CA PHE A 342 9.45 -12.08 -31.66
C PHE A 342 8.85 -11.39 -30.43
N THR A 343 8.53 -10.10 -30.58
CA THR A 343 7.88 -9.29 -29.55
C THR A 343 6.57 -8.75 -30.12
N PHE A 344 5.50 -8.84 -29.32
CA PHE A 344 4.22 -8.28 -29.69
C PHE A 344 3.59 -7.47 -28.56
N ARG A 345 2.77 -6.49 -28.91
CA ARG A 345 1.87 -5.76 -28.02
C ARG A 345 0.46 -6.36 -28.15
N THR A 346 -0.26 -6.43 -27.03
CA THR A 346 -1.65 -6.89 -27.05
C THR A 346 -2.50 -6.17 -26.00
N LEU A 347 -3.76 -5.85 -26.37
CA LEU A 347 -4.79 -5.36 -25.46
C LEU A 347 -5.85 -6.46 -25.30
N VAL A 348 -6.06 -6.89 -24.06
CA VAL A 348 -6.90 -8.07 -23.76
C VAL A 348 -7.88 -7.78 -22.64
N THR A 349 -9.00 -8.52 -22.65
CA THR A 349 -9.98 -8.47 -21.57
C THR A 349 -9.47 -9.18 -20.30
N LYS A 350 -10.16 -8.94 -19.19
CA LYS A 350 -9.91 -9.61 -17.91
C LYS A 350 -9.90 -11.13 -18.08
N GLY A 351 -8.93 -11.78 -17.47
CA GLY A 351 -8.83 -13.24 -17.37
C GLY A 351 -8.04 -13.90 -18.50
N CYS A 352 -7.60 -13.14 -19.50
CA CYS A 352 -6.67 -13.61 -20.51
C CYS A 352 -5.29 -13.89 -19.89
N TYR A 353 -4.72 -15.06 -20.18
CA TYR A 353 -3.37 -15.47 -19.84
C TYR A 353 -2.46 -15.36 -21.07
N ILE A 354 -1.50 -14.46 -21.01
CA ILE A 354 -0.57 -14.25 -22.14
C ILE A 354 0.27 -15.50 -22.40
N ARG A 355 0.62 -16.26 -21.37
CA ARG A 355 1.30 -17.56 -21.52
C ARG A 355 0.46 -18.54 -22.35
N SER A 356 -0.84 -18.67 -22.07
CA SER A 356 -1.74 -19.51 -22.88
C SER A 356 -1.92 -18.97 -24.30
N LEU A 357 -2.04 -17.63 -24.46
CA LEU A 357 -2.10 -17.02 -25.79
C LEU A 357 -0.86 -17.38 -26.63
N ILE A 358 0.33 -17.35 -26.03
CA ILE A 358 1.57 -17.73 -26.72
C ILE A 358 1.55 -19.23 -27.11
N GLN A 359 1.01 -20.12 -26.27
CA GLN A 359 0.84 -21.52 -26.63
C GLN A 359 -0.17 -21.72 -27.78
N ASP A 360 -1.26 -20.95 -27.79
CA ASP A 360 -2.22 -21.02 -28.90
C ASP A 360 -1.59 -20.47 -30.20
N ILE A 361 -0.84 -19.37 -30.15
CA ILE A 361 -0.08 -18.85 -31.29
C ILE A 361 0.98 -19.87 -31.76
N SER A 362 1.68 -20.53 -30.82
CA SER A 362 2.65 -21.60 -31.10
C SER A 362 2.06 -22.74 -31.92
N LYS A 363 0.85 -23.19 -31.57
CA LYS A 363 0.13 -24.24 -32.30
C LYS A 363 -0.19 -23.81 -33.73
N GLU A 364 -0.67 -22.59 -33.94
CA GLU A 364 -0.98 -22.06 -35.29
C GLU A 364 0.27 -21.85 -36.12
N LEU A 365 1.40 -21.47 -35.51
CA LEU A 365 2.69 -21.36 -36.20
C LEU A 365 3.33 -22.72 -36.54
N GLY A 366 2.87 -23.81 -35.89
CA GLY A 366 3.49 -25.13 -36.02
C GLY A 366 4.92 -25.23 -35.41
N VAL A 367 5.28 -24.33 -34.49
CA VAL A 367 6.58 -24.22 -33.86
C VAL A 367 6.45 -24.04 -32.36
N TYR A 368 7.20 -24.79 -31.56
CA TYR A 368 7.20 -24.58 -30.12
C TYR A 368 7.66 -23.16 -29.76
N ALA A 369 6.94 -22.56 -28.82
CA ALA A 369 7.24 -21.21 -28.36
C ALA A 369 7.04 -21.07 -26.84
N THR A 370 7.80 -20.18 -26.24
CA THR A 370 7.80 -19.95 -24.79
C THR A 370 7.92 -18.45 -24.50
N MET A 371 7.14 -17.97 -23.53
CA MET A 371 7.26 -16.58 -23.07
C MET A 371 8.59 -16.35 -22.35
N SER A 372 9.40 -15.38 -22.83
CA SER A 372 10.69 -15.02 -22.19
C SER A 372 10.59 -13.74 -21.37
N ARG A 373 9.68 -12.84 -21.74
CA ARG A 373 9.44 -11.59 -21.02
C ARG A 373 8.00 -11.15 -21.16
N LEU A 374 7.45 -10.56 -20.10
CA LEU A 374 6.11 -9.99 -20.10
C LEU A 374 6.12 -8.68 -19.32
N ILE A 375 5.60 -7.62 -19.94
CA ILE A 375 5.46 -6.32 -19.29
C ILE A 375 4.01 -5.90 -19.37
N ARG A 376 3.33 -5.70 -18.24
CA ARG A 376 2.01 -5.06 -18.22
C ARG A 376 2.19 -3.54 -18.26
N THR A 377 1.85 -2.93 -19.38
CA THR A 377 2.04 -1.49 -19.64
C THR A 377 0.84 -0.65 -19.25
N LYS A 378 -0.40 -1.26 -19.26
CA LYS A 378 -1.63 -0.52 -18.98
C LYS A 378 -2.70 -1.42 -18.37
N GLN A 379 -3.55 -0.83 -17.52
CA GLN A 379 -4.77 -1.44 -17.00
C GLN A 379 -5.86 -0.37 -16.88
N GLY A 380 -6.91 -0.47 -17.70
CA GLY A 380 -7.88 0.62 -17.86
C GLY A 380 -7.19 1.91 -18.28
N VAL A 381 -7.40 2.98 -17.54
CA VAL A 381 -6.80 4.31 -17.78
C VAL A 381 -5.44 4.50 -17.11
N VAL A 382 -4.98 3.52 -16.33
CA VAL A 382 -3.72 3.58 -15.61
C VAL A 382 -2.61 2.98 -16.47
N SER A 383 -1.57 3.76 -16.76
CA SER A 383 -0.43 3.40 -17.61
C SER A 383 0.89 3.43 -16.82
N ILE A 384 1.94 2.87 -17.41
CA ILE A 384 3.23 2.65 -16.75
C ILE A 384 3.97 3.96 -16.42
N ASP A 385 3.70 5.03 -17.13
CA ASP A 385 4.23 6.38 -16.85
C ASP A 385 3.79 6.95 -15.50
N LYS A 386 2.67 6.42 -14.93
CA LYS A 386 2.18 6.78 -13.60
C LYS A 386 2.75 5.91 -12.49
N SER A 387 3.67 5.00 -12.80
CA SER A 387 4.20 4.06 -11.83
C SER A 387 5.37 4.60 -11.02
N ASN A 388 5.52 4.06 -9.82
CA ASN A 388 6.64 4.29 -8.91
C ASN A 388 7.45 2.99 -8.78
N THR A 389 8.67 3.08 -8.34
CA THR A 389 9.45 1.95 -7.82
C THR A 389 9.31 1.87 -6.28
N ILE A 390 9.67 0.76 -5.68
CA ILE A 390 9.76 0.67 -4.20
C ILE A 390 10.77 1.68 -3.65
N ASN A 391 11.88 1.92 -4.37
CA ASN A 391 12.87 2.92 -3.96
C ASN A 391 12.30 4.35 -3.98
N ASP A 392 11.43 4.69 -4.92
CA ASP A 392 10.76 5.99 -4.93
C ASP A 392 9.92 6.17 -3.67
N LEU A 393 9.21 5.11 -3.23
CA LEU A 393 8.45 5.15 -1.98
C LEU A 393 9.37 5.36 -0.77
N LEU A 394 10.45 4.61 -0.67
CA LEU A 394 11.40 4.69 0.44
C LEU A 394 12.07 6.06 0.52
N ASN A 395 12.31 6.71 -0.62
CA ASN A 395 12.88 8.05 -0.73
C ASN A 395 11.82 9.17 -0.64
N ASN A 396 10.58 8.84 -0.34
CA ASN A 396 9.45 9.78 -0.27
C ASN A 396 9.24 10.60 -1.56
N ASN A 397 9.61 10.05 -2.71
CA ASN A 397 9.51 10.63 -4.04
C ASN A 397 8.53 9.80 -4.91
N TYR A 398 7.26 9.84 -4.60
CA TYR A 398 6.24 9.02 -5.25
C TYR A 398 4.94 9.79 -5.52
N LYS A 399 4.15 9.25 -6.44
CA LYS A 399 2.80 9.73 -6.74
C LYS A 399 1.75 8.73 -6.25
N ILE A 400 0.78 9.24 -5.49
CA ILE A 400 -0.45 8.53 -5.15
C ILE A 400 -1.53 9.04 -6.09
N LEU A 401 -2.26 8.12 -6.71
CA LEU A 401 -3.44 8.46 -7.50
C LEU A 401 -4.69 8.47 -6.61
N SER A 402 -5.56 9.40 -6.86
CA SER A 402 -6.91 9.38 -6.31
C SER A 402 -7.74 8.26 -6.95
N ILE A 403 -8.88 7.94 -6.36
CA ILE A 403 -9.81 6.94 -6.91
C ILE A 403 -10.30 7.37 -8.30
N GLU A 404 -10.55 8.66 -8.47
CA GLU A 404 -11.05 9.27 -9.70
C GLU A 404 -10.03 9.19 -10.84
N GLU A 405 -8.75 9.39 -10.54
CA GLU A 405 -7.67 9.28 -11.53
C GLU A 405 -7.48 7.85 -12.07
N CYS A 406 -8.04 6.86 -11.36
CA CYS A 406 -7.99 5.45 -11.75
C CYS A 406 -9.21 4.97 -12.53
N LEU A 407 -10.27 5.79 -12.60
CA LEU A 407 -11.54 5.46 -13.21
C LEU A 407 -11.90 6.48 -14.29
N ASP A 408 -12.45 6.01 -15.38
CA ASP A 408 -12.92 6.81 -16.51
C ASP A 408 -14.42 7.15 -16.42
N TYR A 409 -14.91 7.41 -15.20
CA TYR A 409 -16.29 7.74 -14.96
C TYR A 409 -16.50 9.27 -14.86
N PRO A 410 -17.65 9.80 -15.31
CA PRO A 410 -17.98 11.20 -15.12
C PRO A 410 -18.02 11.54 -13.63
N ILE A 411 -17.57 12.74 -13.28
CA ILE A 411 -17.60 13.27 -11.93
C ILE A 411 -18.70 14.32 -11.85
N VAL A 412 -19.56 14.20 -10.85
CA VAL A 412 -20.61 15.18 -10.56
C VAL A 412 -20.38 15.72 -9.15
N ILE A 413 -20.26 17.05 -9.06
CA ILE A 413 -20.23 17.74 -7.77
C ILE A 413 -21.68 18.02 -7.39
N ILE A 414 -22.08 17.55 -6.21
CA ILE A 414 -23.45 17.68 -5.71
C ILE A 414 -23.56 18.76 -4.64
N ASP A 415 -24.75 19.36 -4.56
CA ASP A 415 -25.14 20.31 -3.52
C ASP A 415 -25.43 19.61 -2.17
N ASN A 416 -25.79 20.40 -1.18
CA ASN A 416 -26.08 19.91 0.16
C ASN A 416 -27.36 19.05 0.22
N ASP A 417 -28.34 19.28 -0.65
CA ASP A 417 -29.60 18.54 -0.64
C ASP A 417 -29.43 17.09 -1.09
N ASP A 418 -28.66 16.85 -2.13
CA ASP A 418 -28.35 15.52 -2.61
C ASP A 418 -27.21 14.84 -1.82
N ARG A 419 -26.37 15.64 -1.12
CA ARG A 419 -25.27 15.12 -0.31
C ARG A 419 -25.72 14.10 0.74
N PHE A 420 -26.78 14.43 1.48
CA PHE A 420 -27.34 13.50 2.49
C PHE A 420 -27.77 12.18 1.85
N LYS A 421 -28.45 12.24 0.70
CA LYS A 421 -28.90 11.04 -0.04
C LYS A 421 -27.73 10.18 -0.51
N VAL A 422 -26.73 10.82 -1.14
CA VAL A 422 -25.52 10.11 -1.64
C VAL A 422 -24.73 9.51 -0.49
N THR A 423 -24.55 10.26 0.60
CA THR A 423 -23.81 9.81 1.79
C THR A 423 -24.46 8.56 2.43
N ASN A 424 -25.79 8.47 2.39
CA ASN A 424 -26.56 7.36 2.96
C ASN A 424 -26.93 6.27 1.94
N GLY A 425 -26.43 6.36 0.70
CA GLY A 425 -26.64 5.34 -0.32
C GLY A 425 -28.08 5.28 -0.86
N VAL A 426 -28.81 6.37 -0.80
CA VAL A 426 -30.21 6.44 -1.29
C VAL A 426 -30.23 6.40 -2.81
N ARG A 427 -31.21 5.73 -3.40
CA ARG A 427 -31.47 5.76 -4.85
C ARG A 427 -31.78 7.19 -5.29
N LEU A 428 -31.23 7.61 -6.42
CA LEU A 428 -31.44 8.94 -7.00
C LEU A 428 -32.05 8.84 -8.38
N GLU A 429 -32.83 9.83 -8.75
CA GLU A 429 -33.24 10.03 -10.12
C GLU A 429 -32.04 10.40 -10.98
N ASN A 430 -31.96 9.84 -12.20
CA ASN A 430 -30.83 10.10 -13.10
C ASN A 430 -30.98 11.45 -13.85
N LYS A 431 -31.04 12.54 -13.11
CA LYS A 431 -31.17 13.90 -13.67
C LYS A 431 -29.93 14.37 -14.43
N TRP A 432 -28.78 13.68 -14.29
CA TRP A 432 -27.51 13.99 -14.96
C TRP A 432 -27.30 13.19 -16.27
N ASN A 433 -28.28 12.42 -16.72
CA ASN A 433 -28.20 11.60 -17.95
C ASN A 433 -26.98 10.65 -17.97
N ILE A 434 -26.63 10.07 -16.84
CA ILE A 434 -25.53 9.09 -16.72
C ILE A 434 -25.92 7.80 -17.45
N LYS A 435 -24.97 7.27 -18.25
CA LYS A 435 -25.22 6.05 -19.05
C LYS A 435 -24.83 4.75 -18.33
N ASP A 436 -23.77 4.77 -17.52
CA ASP A 436 -23.23 3.59 -16.82
C ASP A 436 -22.97 3.94 -15.35
N ARG A 437 -21.88 4.59 -15.05
CA ARG A 437 -21.46 4.93 -13.67
C ARG A 437 -21.07 6.37 -13.53
N VAL A 438 -21.17 6.89 -12.30
CA VAL A 438 -20.81 8.24 -11.93
C VAL A 438 -20.12 8.28 -10.59
N ILE A 439 -19.17 9.20 -10.46
CA ILE A 439 -18.50 9.52 -9.20
C ILE A 439 -19.15 10.79 -8.64
N PHE A 440 -19.70 10.70 -7.42
CA PHE A 440 -20.23 11.86 -6.72
C PHE A 440 -19.22 12.43 -5.73
N LYS A 441 -19.04 13.75 -5.79
CA LYS A 441 -18.21 14.53 -4.86
C LYS A 441 -19.02 15.66 -4.25
N ASP A 442 -18.63 16.12 -3.06
CA ASP A 442 -19.19 17.33 -2.47
C ASP A 442 -18.45 18.60 -2.95
N SER A 443 -18.94 19.77 -2.56
CA SER A 443 -18.36 21.08 -2.88
C SER A 443 -16.91 21.25 -2.39
N ASN A 444 -16.49 20.48 -1.40
CA ASN A 444 -15.10 20.42 -0.91
C ASN A 444 -14.25 19.40 -1.68
N ASN A 445 -14.72 18.90 -2.82
CA ASN A 445 -14.05 17.91 -3.63
C ASN A 445 -13.85 16.54 -2.95
N ARG A 446 -14.58 16.24 -1.87
CA ARG A 446 -14.51 14.97 -1.16
C ARG A 446 -15.34 13.92 -1.90
N LEU A 447 -14.75 12.76 -2.14
CA LEU A 447 -15.43 11.61 -2.73
C LEU A 447 -16.50 11.07 -1.76
N LEU A 448 -17.74 10.98 -2.23
CA LEU A 448 -18.87 10.49 -1.47
C LEU A 448 -19.26 9.07 -1.86
N GLY A 449 -19.36 8.80 -3.16
CA GLY A 449 -19.78 7.49 -3.64
C GLY A 449 -19.61 7.30 -5.14
N ILE A 450 -19.67 6.04 -5.55
CA ILE A 450 -19.80 5.63 -6.94
C ILE A 450 -21.18 5.01 -7.10
N TYR A 451 -21.92 5.50 -8.08
CA TYR A 451 -23.28 5.05 -8.40
C TYR A 451 -23.29 4.44 -9.81
N GLU A 452 -24.19 3.50 -10.03
CA GLU A 452 -24.43 2.91 -11.34
C GLU A 452 -25.89 3.05 -11.74
N VAL A 453 -26.14 3.09 -13.06
CA VAL A 453 -27.51 3.18 -13.61
C VAL A 453 -28.15 1.78 -13.56
N ARG A 454 -29.32 1.68 -12.91
CA ARG A 454 -30.19 0.51 -12.93
C ARG A 454 -31.63 0.99 -13.06
N ASP A 455 -32.36 0.47 -14.04
CA ASP A 455 -33.77 0.84 -14.29
C ASP A 455 -33.96 2.37 -14.35
N ASN A 456 -33.10 3.05 -15.08
CA ASN A 456 -33.06 4.51 -15.24
C ASN A 456 -32.90 5.31 -13.93
N MET A 457 -32.52 4.65 -12.84
CA MET A 457 -32.20 5.26 -11.56
C MET A 457 -30.71 5.09 -11.25
N LEU A 458 -30.15 5.98 -10.47
CA LEU A 458 -28.81 5.87 -9.94
C LEU A 458 -28.84 5.14 -8.59
N VAL A 459 -28.18 3.98 -8.54
CA VAL A 459 -28.09 3.12 -7.36
C VAL A 459 -26.65 3.09 -6.86
N THR A 460 -26.46 3.16 -5.55
CA THR A 460 -25.15 3.10 -4.94
C THR A 460 -24.43 1.79 -5.30
N TRP A 461 -23.28 1.91 -5.95
CA TRP A 461 -22.37 0.80 -6.12
C TRP A 461 -21.38 0.69 -4.96
N LYS A 462 -20.75 1.79 -4.57
CA LYS A 462 -19.85 1.89 -3.39
C LYS A 462 -19.98 3.25 -2.71
N ASN A 463 -20.03 3.24 -1.40
CA ASN A 463 -20.02 4.43 -0.55
C ASN A 463 -18.64 4.61 0.11
N PHE A 464 -18.16 5.86 0.27
CA PHE A 464 -16.82 6.18 0.79
C PHE A 464 -16.84 6.94 2.14
N ASN A 465 -17.96 6.97 2.79
CA ASN A 465 -18.08 7.54 4.14
C ASN A 465 -17.38 6.71 5.21
#